data_15c133b547e05c04c23877bacc9b4647
#
_entry.id   15c133b547e05c04c23877bacc9b4647
#
_cell.length_a   1.000
_cell.length_b   1.000
_cell.length_c   1.000
_cell.angle_alpha   90.00
_cell.angle_beta   90.00
_cell.angle_gamma   90.00
#
_symmetry.space_group_name_H-M   'P 1'
#
loop_
_entity.id
_entity.type
_entity.pdbx_description
1 polymer ?
#
loop_
_entity_poly.entity_id
_entity_poly.type
_entity_poly.pdbx_seq_one_letter_code
_entity_poly.pdbx_strand_id
1 'polypeptide(L)'
;MQLIELETRIAAPPERCFLLSLNIDLHMDSTAATRERAIAGVTHGIIGPNQTVTWRGRHFGLMLTHTSLIDRYDPPRYFRDVMIRGHFRSFEHEHFFERRGDGHTVMQDRLRFSASFGVAGFLLGRVFLRPYFIKFLKARNAVIQRVAESPTEEWRHYLG
;
A
#
# COMPACT_ATOMS: atom_id res chain seq x y z
N MET A 1 -15.00 9.83 8.24
CA MET A 1 -13.65 9.31 7.98
C MET A 1 -13.51 7.95 8.67
N GLN A 2 -12.94 6.97 7.98
CA GLN A 2 -12.63 5.63 8.50
C GLN A 2 -11.13 5.54 8.75
N LEU A 3 -10.73 4.78 9.77
CA LEU A 3 -9.34 4.47 10.11
C LEU A 3 -9.15 2.95 10.14
N ILE A 4 -8.10 2.49 9.48
CA ILE A 4 -7.61 1.10 9.54
C ILE A 4 -6.16 1.17 10.00
N GLU A 5 -5.81 0.36 11.00
CA GLU A 5 -4.44 0.15 11.43
C GLU A 5 -4.16 -1.34 11.39
N LEU A 6 -3.04 -1.70 10.74
CA LEU A 6 -2.56 -3.07 10.64
C LEU A 6 -1.08 -3.11 11.02
N GLU A 7 -0.68 -4.22 11.59
CA GLU A 7 0.71 -4.50 11.91
C GLU A 7 1.12 -5.83 11.27
N THR A 8 2.30 -5.85 10.67
CA THR A 8 2.89 -7.03 10.05
C THR A 8 4.34 -7.15 10.53
N ARG A 9 4.67 -8.27 11.16
CA ARG A 9 6.03 -8.58 11.60
C ARG A 9 6.76 -9.33 10.48
N ILE A 10 7.92 -8.82 10.06
CA ILE A 10 8.69 -9.33 8.93
C ILE A 10 10.12 -9.63 9.38
N ALA A 11 10.59 -10.86 9.14
CA ALA A 11 11.96 -11.30 9.45
C ALA A 11 12.95 -10.80 8.37
N ALA A 12 13.02 -9.48 8.21
CA ALA A 12 13.90 -8.80 7.27
C ALA A 12 14.23 -7.39 7.79
N PRO A 13 15.34 -6.77 7.33
CA PRO A 13 15.70 -5.41 7.74
C PRO A 13 14.71 -4.36 7.21
N PRO A 14 14.51 -3.23 7.94
CA PRO A 14 13.55 -2.18 7.55
C PRO A 14 13.84 -1.59 6.18
N GLU A 15 15.09 -1.50 5.77
CA GLU A 15 15.50 -1.00 4.46
C GLU A 15 14.89 -1.83 3.33
N ARG A 16 14.91 -3.16 3.46
CA ARG A 16 14.30 -4.09 2.49
C ARG A 16 12.77 -3.95 2.49
N CYS A 17 12.16 -3.96 3.66
CA CYS A 17 10.70 -3.83 3.80
C CYS A 17 10.20 -2.50 3.20
N PHE A 18 10.91 -1.40 3.47
CA PHE A 18 10.62 -0.07 2.96
C PHE A 18 10.67 -0.02 1.43
N LEU A 19 11.76 -0.49 0.82
CA LEU A 19 11.93 -0.49 -0.63
C LEU A 19 10.93 -1.40 -1.35
N LEU A 20 10.65 -2.59 -0.81
CA LEU A 20 9.62 -3.49 -1.34
C LEU A 20 8.23 -2.87 -1.29
N SER A 21 7.92 -2.11 -0.23
CA SER A 21 6.63 -1.42 -0.10
C SER A 21 6.42 -0.30 -1.11
N LEU A 22 7.51 0.28 -1.63
CA LEU A 22 7.53 1.31 -2.67
C LEU A 22 7.67 0.75 -4.09
N ASN A 23 7.86 -0.57 -4.23
CA ASN A 23 8.07 -1.20 -5.53
C ASN A 23 6.73 -1.40 -6.26
N ILE A 24 6.61 -0.76 -7.43
CA ILE A 24 5.38 -0.77 -8.26
C ILE A 24 5.09 -2.17 -8.81
N ASP A 25 6.13 -2.91 -9.23
CA ASP A 25 5.96 -4.24 -9.80
C ASP A 25 5.47 -5.22 -8.73
N LEU A 26 6.07 -5.18 -7.53
CA LEU A 26 5.61 -5.98 -6.39
C LEU A 26 4.19 -5.60 -5.95
N HIS A 27 3.83 -4.32 -6.02
CA HIS A 27 2.45 -3.90 -5.74
C HIS A 27 1.48 -4.58 -6.72
N MET A 28 1.77 -4.55 -8.04
CA MET A 28 0.92 -5.19 -9.05
C MET A 28 0.80 -6.70 -8.80
N ASP A 29 1.88 -7.37 -8.44
CA ASP A 29 1.88 -8.81 -8.12
C ASP A 29 1.06 -9.10 -6.86
N SER A 30 1.14 -8.23 -5.85
CA SER A 30 0.41 -8.38 -4.58
C SER A 30 -1.09 -8.11 -4.71
N THR A 31 -1.51 -7.41 -5.76
CA THR A 31 -2.90 -7.02 -6.02
C THR A 31 -3.52 -7.78 -7.20
N ALA A 32 -3.03 -8.99 -7.49
CA ALA A 32 -3.48 -9.82 -8.61
C ALA A 32 -5.00 -10.07 -8.62
N ALA A 33 -5.65 -10.16 -7.44
CA ALA A 33 -7.09 -10.36 -7.31
C ALA A 33 -7.91 -9.19 -7.87
N THR A 34 -7.40 -7.97 -7.79
CA THR A 34 -8.04 -6.74 -8.33
C THR A 34 -7.48 -6.36 -9.71
N ARG A 35 -6.45 -7.06 -10.16
CA ARG A 35 -5.76 -6.80 -11.43
C ARG A 35 -5.31 -5.35 -11.57
N GLU A 36 -4.79 -4.78 -10.49
CA GLU A 36 -4.26 -3.43 -10.53
C GLU A 36 -3.08 -3.32 -11.49
N ARG A 37 -3.07 -2.23 -12.26
CA ARG A 37 -2.01 -1.87 -13.19
C ARG A 37 -1.64 -0.41 -12.99
N ALA A 38 -0.35 -0.14 -12.95
CA ALA A 38 0.17 1.22 -13.03
C ALA A 38 0.10 1.68 -14.49
N ILE A 39 -0.67 2.73 -14.77
CA ILE A 39 -0.96 3.19 -16.14
C ILE A 39 -0.39 4.58 -16.46
N ALA A 40 0.07 5.33 -15.45
CA ALA A 40 0.72 6.63 -15.61
C ALA A 40 1.56 6.96 -14.38
N GLY A 41 2.45 7.95 -14.50
CA GLY A 41 3.46 8.28 -13.51
C GLY A 41 4.57 7.25 -13.48
N VAL A 42 5.02 6.85 -12.30
CA VAL A 42 5.97 5.73 -12.15
C VAL A 42 5.23 4.42 -12.35
N THR A 43 5.54 3.70 -13.42
CA THR A 43 4.85 2.46 -13.79
C THR A 43 5.65 1.19 -13.53
N HIS A 44 6.93 1.31 -13.18
CA HIS A 44 7.85 0.21 -12.87
C HIS A 44 8.89 0.63 -11.85
N GLY A 45 9.46 -0.33 -11.13
CA GLY A 45 10.53 -0.11 -10.16
C GLY A 45 10.05 0.59 -8.89
N ILE A 46 10.93 1.35 -8.27
CA ILE A 46 10.69 1.99 -6.97
C ILE A 46 10.21 3.42 -7.18
N ILE A 47 9.04 3.75 -6.62
CA ILE A 47 8.53 5.12 -6.58
C ILE A 47 9.22 5.91 -5.46
N GLY A 48 9.58 7.16 -5.73
CA GLY A 48 10.27 8.05 -4.79
C GLY A 48 9.42 9.25 -4.35
N PRO A 49 10.03 10.17 -3.56
CA PRO A 49 9.34 11.35 -3.05
C PRO A 49 8.90 12.28 -4.16
N ASN A 50 7.73 12.90 -3.99
CA ASN A 50 7.08 13.80 -4.93
C ASN A 50 6.75 13.17 -6.30
N GLN A 51 6.79 11.85 -6.40
CA GLN A 51 6.38 11.13 -7.59
C GLN A 51 4.95 10.61 -7.44
N THR A 52 4.31 10.41 -8.59
CA THR A 52 2.94 9.90 -8.68
C THR A 52 2.88 8.56 -9.37
N VAL A 53 1.85 7.80 -9.04
CA VAL A 53 1.44 6.61 -9.78
C VAL A 53 -0.06 6.66 -9.98
N THR A 54 -0.53 6.29 -11.17
CA THR A 54 -1.95 6.12 -11.46
C THR A 54 -2.25 4.64 -11.60
N TRP A 55 -3.05 4.14 -10.69
CA TRP A 55 -3.53 2.76 -10.65
C TRP A 55 -4.86 2.63 -11.40
N ARG A 56 -5.03 1.53 -12.08
CA ARG A 56 -6.31 1.11 -12.65
C ARG A 56 -6.55 -0.34 -12.26
N GLY A 57 -7.64 -0.60 -11.57
CA GLY A 57 -7.96 -1.93 -11.06
C GLY A 57 -9.45 -2.20 -10.99
N ARG A 58 -9.82 -3.47 -10.80
CA ARG A 58 -11.22 -3.88 -10.69
C ARG A 58 -11.61 -4.01 -9.20
N HIS A 59 -12.41 -3.06 -8.73
CA HIS A 59 -12.93 -3.06 -7.37
C HIS A 59 -14.46 -3.07 -7.42
N PHE A 60 -15.10 -3.92 -6.63
CA PHE A 60 -16.56 -4.05 -6.59
C PHE A 60 -17.23 -4.29 -7.97
N GLY A 61 -16.52 -5.01 -8.86
CA GLY A 61 -16.97 -5.26 -10.23
C GLY A 61 -16.76 -4.10 -11.21
N LEU A 62 -16.31 -2.92 -10.75
CA LEU A 62 -16.08 -1.73 -11.54
C LEU A 62 -14.59 -1.50 -11.80
N MET A 63 -14.26 -0.98 -12.98
CA MET A 63 -12.90 -0.50 -13.27
C MET A 63 -12.73 0.89 -12.66
N LEU A 64 -11.92 1.00 -11.63
CA LEU A 64 -11.64 2.26 -10.95
C LEU A 64 -10.22 2.74 -11.26
N THR A 65 -10.06 4.05 -11.25
CA THR A 65 -8.75 4.72 -11.44
C THR A 65 -8.47 5.58 -10.22
N HIS A 66 -7.22 5.50 -9.75
CA HIS A 66 -6.76 6.19 -8.55
C HIS A 66 -5.33 6.70 -8.78
N THR A 67 -5.08 7.99 -8.54
CA THR A 67 -3.74 8.56 -8.62
C THR A 67 -3.26 8.92 -7.22
N SER A 68 -2.15 8.31 -6.82
CA SER A 68 -1.45 8.57 -5.56
C SER A 68 -0.20 9.41 -5.80
N LEU A 69 0.16 10.23 -4.80
CA LEU A 69 1.39 11.01 -4.69
C LEU A 69 2.12 10.57 -3.42
N ILE A 70 3.43 10.30 -3.51
CA ILE A 70 4.28 10.14 -2.32
C ILE A 70 4.63 11.54 -1.80
N ASP A 71 3.90 12.03 -0.80
CA ASP A 71 4.02 13.40 -0.28
C ASP A 71 4.88 13.50 0.99
N ARG A 72 5.16 12.36 1.65
CA ARG A 72 6.07 12.25 2.79
C ARG A 72 7.03 11.09 2.58
N TYR A 73 8.31 11.29 2.92
CA TYR A 73 9.36 10.30 2.66
C TYR A 73 10.52 10.46 3.63
N ASP A 74 10.71 9.51 4.53
CA ASP A 74 11.78 9.43 5.54
C ASP A 74 12.36 8.01 5.57
N PRO A 75 13.26 7.66 4.65
CA PRO A 75 13.82 6.31 4.53
C PRO A 75 14.76 5.97 5.71
N PRO A 76 14.77 4.74 6.20
CA PRO A 76 13.88 3.63 5.84
C PRO A 76 12.68 3.51 6.77
N ARG A 77 12.28 4.59 7.47
CA ARG A 77 11.35 4.55 8.59
C ARG A 77 9.89 4.82 8.24
N TYR A 78 9.65 5.65 7.22
CA TYR A 78 8.31 6.16 6.95
C TYR A 78 8.15 6.67 5.52
N PHE A 79 6.99 6.43 4.94
CA PHE A 79 6.47 7.20 3.82
C PHE A 79 4.94 7.29 3.88
N ARG A 80 4.39 8.24 3.15
CA ARG A 80 2.95 8.40 2.98
C ARG A 80 2.60 8.59 1.52
N ASP A 81 1.57 7.88 1.07
CA ASP A 81 0.89 8.15 -0.18
C ASP A 81 -0.48 8.77 0.07
N VAL A 82 -0.82 9.77 -0.73
CA VAL A 82 -2.11 10.46 -0.68
C VAL A 82 -2.77 10.44 -2.04
N MET A 83 -4.07 10.23 -2.07
CA MET A 83 -4.84 10.34 -3.29
C MET A 83 -4.94 11.81 -3.72
N ILE A 84 -4.48 12.09 -4.94
CA ILE A 84 -4.65 13.39 -5.59
C ILE A 84 -5.78 13.37 -6.64
N ARG A 85 -6.16 12.18 -7.10
CA ARG A 85 -7.29 11.98 -8.02
C ARG A 85 -7.89 10.59 -7.83
N GLY A 86 -9.20 10.48 -7.69
CA GLY A 86 -9.87 9.19 -7.49
C GLY A 86 -11.33 9.34 -7.08
N HIS A 87 -11.92 8.26 -6.58
CA HIS A 87 -13.35 8.16 -6.28
C HIS A 87 -13.70 8.43 -4.80
N PHE A 88 -12.71 8.57 -3.94
CA PHE A 88 -12.89 8.92 -2.53
C PHE A 88 -12.88 10.44 -2.36
N ARG A 89 -13.48 10.93 -1.28
CA ARG A 89 -13.33 12.31 -0.84
C ARG A 89 -11.91 12.56 -0.31
N SER A 90 -11.35 11.58 0.40
CA SER A 90 -9.97 11.57 0.86
C SER A 90 -9.50 10.12 0.98
N PHE A 91 -8.22 9.91 0.71
CA PHE A 91 -7.55 8.62 0.89
C PHE A 91 -6.08 8.90 1.17
N GLU A 92 -5.60 8.44 2.31
CA GLU A 92 -4.26 8.68 2.84
C GLU A 92 -3.75 7.40 3.49
N HIS A 93 -2.59 6.93 3.06
CA HIS A 93 -1.98 5.73 3.56
C HIS A 93 -0.57 6.01 4.08
N GLU A 94 -0.36 5.80 5.36
CA GLU A 94 0.92 5.94 6.03
C GLU A 94 1.53 4.57 6.27
N HIS A 95 2.83 4.45 6.03
CA HIS A 95 3.63 3.25 6.22
C HIS A 95 4.78 3.53 7.17
N PHE A 96 4.87 2.77 8.24
CA PHE A 96 5.93 2.88 9.24
C PHE A 96 6.72 1.57 9.29
N PHE A 97 8.03 1.67 9.48
CA PHE A 97 8.95 0.54 9.53
C PHE A 97 9.87 0.70 10.74
N GLU A 98 9.66 -0.11 11.75
CA GLU A 98 10.43 -0.07 12.99
C GLU A 98 11.26 -1.34 13.15
N ARG A 99 12.59 -1.17 13.34
CA ARG A 99 13.49 -2.29 13.64
C ARG A 99 13.22 -2.79 15.06
N ARG A 100 13.12 -4.10 15.22
CA ARG A 100 13.09 -4.78 16.53
C ARG A 100 14.42 -5.47 16.81
N GLY A 101 14.76 -5.63 18.09
CA GLY A 101 16.07 -6.11 18.57
C GLY A 101 16.43 -7.55 18.14
N ASP A 102 15.47 -8.31 17.64
CA ASP A 102 15.62 -9.69 17.15
C ASP A 102 15.86 -9.78 15.62
N GLY A 103 16.17 -8.65 14.98
CA GLY A 103 16.40 -8.59 13.52
C GLY A 103 15.13 -8.52 12.66
N HIS A 104 13.96 -8.40 13.29
CA HIS A 104 12.69 -8.22 12.58
C HIS A 104 12.37 -6.74 12.37
N THR A 105 11.50 -6.50 11.38
CA THR A 105 10.83 -5.21 11.18
C THR A 105 9.37 -5.36 11.56
N VAL A 106 8.85 -4.40 12.31
CA VAL A 106 7.42 -4.18 12.47
C VAL A 106 7.00 -3.15 11.44
N MET A 107 6.27 -3.59 10.42
CA MET A 107 5.63 -2.75 9.42
C MET A 107 4.22 -2.42 9.87
N GLN A 108 3.90 -1.13 10.02
CA GLN A 108 2.58 -0.65 10.38
C GLN A 108 1.98 0.13 9.22
N ASP A 109 0.75 -0.21 8.87
CA ASP A 109 -0.07 0.50 7.90
C ASP A 109 -1.16 1.28 8.64
N ARG A 110 -1.31 2.56 8.31
CA ARG A 110 -2.39 3.40 8.79
C ARG A 110 -3.11 4.01 7.60
N LEU A 111 -4.27 3.45 7.26
CA LEU A 111 -5.09 3.92 6.16
C LEU A 111 -6.26 4.75 6.68
N ARG A 112 -6.35 6.00 6.25
CA ARG A 112 -7.48 6.91 6.47
C ARG A 112 -8.18 7.17 5.15
N PHE A 113 -9.50 6.99 5.14
CA PHE A 113 -10.29 7.29 3.95
C PHE A 113 -11.68 7.81 4.31
N SER A 114 -12.27 8.56 3.38
CA SER A 114 -13.67 8.96 3.45
C SER A 114 -14.32 8.83 2.08
N ALA A 115 -15.51 8.23 2.07
CA ALA A 115 -16.37 8.21 0.90
C ALA A 115 -17.15 9.53 0.79
N SER A 116 -17.57 9.86 -0.43
CA SER A 116 -18.53 10.95 -0.68
C SER A 116 -19.93 10.60 -0.13
N PHE A 117 -20.87 11.54 -0.18
CA PHE A 117 -22.28 11.37 0.21
C PHE A 117 -22.59 11.35 1.73
N GLY A 118 -21.84 12.10 2.54
CA GLY A 118 -22.19 12.38 3.94
C GLY A 118 -22.40 11.13 4.80
N VAL A 119 -23.57 11.05 5.48
CA VAL A 119 -23.91 9.94 6.38
C VAL A 119 -24.00 8.60 5.63
N ALA A 120 -24.60 8.59 4.44
CA ALA A 120 -24.69 7.38 3.62
C ALA A 120 -23.30 6.88 3.20
N GLY A 121 -22.40 7.78 2.82
CA GLY A 121 -21.00 7.47 2.52
C GLY A 121 -20.24 6.98 3.75
N PHE A 122 -20.53 7.51 4.94
CA PHE A 122 -19.93 7.03 6.18
C PHE A 122 -20.33 5.59 6.51
N LEU A 123 -21.62 5.25 6.38
CA LEU A 123 -22.13 3.89 6.59
C LEU A 123 -21.58 2.90 5.56
N LEU A 124 -21.56 3.28 4.29
CA LEU A 124 -20.90 2.50 3.22
C LEU A 124 -19.43 2.25 3.55
N GLY A 125 -18.71 3.29 3.99
CA GLY A 125 -17.33 3.20 4.40
C GLY A 125 -17.10 2.20 5.54
N ARG A 126 -17.96 2.25 6.55
CA ARG A 126 -17.84 1.40 7.75
C ARG A 126 -18.21 -0.06 7.47
N VAL A 127 -19.30 -0.31 6.75
CA VAL A 127 -19.89 -1.66 6.60
C VAL A 127 -19.23 -2.45 5.46
N PHE A 128 -18.90 -1.79 4.34
CA PHE A 128 -18.40 -2.45 3.14
C PHE A 128 -16.94 -2.13 2.83
N LEU A 129 -16.55 -0.85 2.81
CA LEU A 129 -15.21 -0.47 2.36
C LEU A 129 -14.14 -0.83 3.39
N ARG A 130 -14.41 -0.63 4.69
CA ARG A 130 -13.45 -0.93 5.75
C ARG A 130 -13.05 -2.41 5.78
N PRO A 131 -13.95 -3.40 5.83
CA PRO A 131 -13.57 -4.82 5.78
C PRO A 131 -12.90 -5.20 4.45
N TYR A 132 -13.31 -4.58 3.34
CA TYR A 132 -12.67 -4.78 2.05
C TYR A 132 -11.20 -4.34 2.08
N PHE A 133 -10.90 -3.12 2.53
CA PHE A 133 -9.54 -2.62 2.61
C PHE A 133 -8.68 -3.38 3.62
N ILE A 134 -9.24 -3.84 4.74
CA ILE A 134 -8.51 -4.71 5.67
C ILE A 134 -8.07 -5.99 4.97
N LYS A 135 -8.96 -6.65 4.23
CA LYS A 135 -8.63 -7.86 3.46
C LYS A 135 -7.58 -7.58 2.38
N PHE A 136 -7.75 -6.47 1.66
CA PHE A 136 -6.83 -6.03 0.60
C PHE A 136 -5.43 -5.78 1.14
N LEU A 137 -5.29 -4.98 2.20
CA LEU A 137 -4.00 -4.67 2.82
C LEU A 137 -3.33 -5.92 3.43
N LYS A 138 -4.09 -6.80 4.08
CA LYS A 138 -3.55 -8.07 4.60
C LYS A 138 -2.98 -8.94 3.49
N ALA A 139 -3.67 -9.05 2.35
CA ALA A 139 -3.18 -9.81 1.20
C ALA A 139 -1.89 -9.19 0.63
N ARG A 140 -1.85 -7.86 0.46
CA ARG A 140 -0.64 -7.14 0.03
C ARG A 140 0.51 -7.38 0.99
N ASN A 141 0.29 -7.19 2.28
CA ASN A 141 1.34 -7.31 3.30
C ASN A 141 1.89 -8.75 3.40
N ALA A 142 1.05 -9.75 3.23
CA ALA A 142 1.49 -11.16 3.17
C ALA A 142 2.45 -11.42 2.00
N VAL A 143 2.23 -10.80 0.84
CA VAL A 143 3.15 -10.91 -0.29
C VAL A 143 4.46 -10.18 -0.01
N ILE A 144 4.42 -8.95 0.53
CA ILE A 144 5.63 -8.21 0.93
C ILE A 144 6.44 -9.03 1.94
N GLN A 145 5.78 -9.58 2.97
CA GLN A 145 6.42 -10.42 3.98
C GLN A 145 7.09 -11.64 3.34
N ARG A 146 6.37 -12.41 2.53
CA ARG A 146 6.88 -13.59 1.87
C ARG A 146 8.12 -13.28 1.01
N VAL A 147 8.05 -12.21 0.22
CA VAL A 147 9.17 -11.79 -0.65
C VAL A 147 10.35 -11.31 0.18
N ALA A 148 10.12 -10.50 1.21
CA ALA A 148 11.16 -9.98 2.08
C ALA A 148 11.90 -11.09 2.86
N GLU A 149 11.18 -12.13 3.29
CA GLU A 149 11.69 -13.26 4.07
C GLU A 149 12.20 -14.43 3.20
N SER A 150 12.10 -14.32 1.86
CA SER A 150 12.41 -15.42 0.95
C SER A 150 13.84 -15.94 1.12
N PRO A 151 14.04 -17.24 1.41
CA PRO A 151 15.38 -17.84 1.54
C PRO A 151 16.10 -17.93 0.18
N THR A 152 15.37 -17.84 -0.92
CA THR A 152 15.92 -17.78 -2.29
C THR A 152 16.19 -16.37 -2.76
N GLU A 153 16.14 -15.39 -1.86
CA GLU A 153 16.40 -13.97 -2.15
C GLU A 153 15.49 -13.39 -3.26
N GLU A 154 14.22 -13.84 -3.34
CA GLU A 154 13.24 -13.36 -4.34
C GLU A 154 13.14 -11.82 -4.38
N TRP A 155 13.41 -11.16 -3.24
CA TRP A 155 13.44 -9.70 -3.14
C TRP A 155 14.43 -9.03 -4.08
N ARG A 156 15.51 -9.72 -4.51
CA ARG A 156 16.46 -9.18 -5.49
C ARG A 156 15.85 -8.96 -6.86
N HIS A 157 14.82 -9.73 -7.21
CA HIS A 157 14.08 -9.50 -8.45
C HIS A 157 13.46 -8.12 -8.51
N TYR A 158 13.05 -7.58 -7.37
CA TYR A 158 12.39 -6.27 -7.26
C TYR A 158 13.36 -5.13 -6.92
N LEU A 159 14.47 -5.43 -6.26
CA LEU A 159 15.38 -4.39 -5.74
C LEU A 159 16.70 -4.29 -6.50
N GLY A 160 17.02 -5.25 -7.37
CA GLY A 160 18.27 -5.30 -8.14
C GLY A 160 19.38 -6.01 -7.41
#